data_df3bc7d7af8835fdf1d822e62c7c9bf2
#
_entry.id   df3bc7d7af8835fdf1d822e62c7c9bf2
#
_cell.length_a   1.000
_cell.length_b   1.000
_cell.length_c   1.000
_cell.angle_alpha   90.00
_cell.angle_beta   90.00
_cell.angle_gamma   90.00
#
_symmetry.space_group_name_H-M   'P 1'
#
loop_
_entity.id
_entity.type
_entity.pdbx_description
1 polymer ?
#
loop_
_entity_poly.entity_id
_entity_poly.type
_entity_poly.pdbx_seq_one_letter_code
_entity_poly.pdbx_strand_id
1 'polypeptide(L)'
;IEEKAASFTSKNAGDKVKLIIDMGEGEKNYEFTIETIQRRVPPKLDDEFVKQMDPNCKSVDEWKKNVHESINNEYKRKSDEMFHSSLIDQFVKLVNPVLPNSMLENYLNNIVNEVKQNQNNQNADEVQIREQYQQFAENNLRWFLLRKSIISHKELSVSPSEVKDFIKDALEKNESQKSEIEKFYKKESNKNKLSDDLLDQKIIDMLKEHSKIKEKDQKTSELEGAQPNL
;
A
#
# COMPACT_ATOMS: atom_id res chain seq x y z
N ILE A 1 25.23 -15.86 3.70
CA ILE A 1 25.92 -15.05 2.65
C ILE A 1 26.71 -13.90 3.33
N GLU A 2 26.17 -13.23 4.35
CA GLU A 2 26.83 -12.09 5.03
C GLU A 2 28.12 -12.48 5.77
N GLU A 3 28.14 -13.61 6.48
CA GLU A 3 29.35 -14.10 7.18
C GLU A 3 30.52 -14.37 6.21
N LYS A 4 30.22 -14.84 5.00
CA LYS A 4 31.24 -15.09 3.98
C LYS A 4 31.71 -13.82 3.28
N ALA A 5 30.87 -12.77 3.23
CA ALA A 5 31.26 -11.46 2.71
C ALA A 5 32.31 -10.77 3.61
N ALA A 6 32.30 -11.03 4.92
CA ALA A 6 33.29 -10.51 5.84
C ALA A 6 34.74 -10.93 5.50
N SER A 7 34.93 -12.10 4.88
CA SER A 7 36.25 -12.60 4.46
C SER A 7 36.89 -11.79 3.34
N PHE A 8 36.12 -10.98 2.63
CA PHE A 8 36.60 -10.05 1.59
C PHE A 8 36.86 -8.62 2.13
N THR A 9 36.45 -8.34 3.35
CA THR A 9 36.63 -7.03 3.97
C THR A 9 38.12 -6.77 4.21
N SER A 10 38.58 -5.55 3.89
CA SER A 10 39.99 -5.12 4.06
C SER A 10 40.99 -5.85 3.17
N LYS A 11 40.56 -6.47 2.08
CA LYS A 11 41.44 -7.07 1.07
C LYS A 11 41.70 -6.09 -0.09
N ASN A 12 42.81 -6.33 -0.80
CA ASN A 12 43.20 -5.53 -1.97
C ASN A 12 43.05 -6.32 -3.27
N ALA A 13 43.05 -5.64 -4.39
CA ALA A 13 43.11 -6.30 -5.70
C ALA A 13 44.42 -7.12 -5.80
N GLY A 14 44.32 -8.36 -6.24
CA GLY A 14 45.37 -9.35 -6.26
C GLY A 14 45.40 -10.29 -5.06
N ASP A 15 44.69 -9.99 -3.96
CA ASP A 15 44.63 -10.86 -2.80
C ASP A 15 43.80 -12.12 -3.10
N LYS A 16 44.20 -13.21 -2.45
CA LYS A 16 43.48 -14.47 -2.51
C LYS A 16 42.68 -14.73 -1.24
N VAL A 17 41.42 -15.14 -1.41
CA VAL A 17 40.51 -15.48 -0.32
C VAL A 17 40.05 -16.91 -0.47
N LYS A 18 40.24 -17.71 0.56
CA LYS A 18 39.77 -19.11 0.61
C LYS A 18 38.46 -19.17 1.38
N LEU A 19 37.47 -19.77 0.77
CA LEU A 19 36.14 -19.97 1.36
C LEU A 19 35.69 -21.40 1.22
N ILE A 20 35.07 -21.93 2.27
CA ILE A 20 34.36 -23.20 2.25
C ILE A 20 32.90 -22.92 1.92
N ILE A 21 32.43 -23.44 0.80
CA ILE A 21 31.05 -23.23 0.33
C ILE A 21 30.40 -24.60 0.11
N ASP A 22 29.25 -24.81 0.72
CA ASP A 22 28.33 -25.91 0.43
C ASP A 22 27.27 -25.45 -0.56
N MET A 23 27.25 -26.10 -1.71
CA MET A 23 26.22 -25.85 -2.77
C MET A 23 25.22 -27.02 -2.85
N GLY A 24 25.04 -27.80 -1.79
CA GLY A 24 24.11 -28.95 -1.77
C GLY A 24 24.75 -30.29 -2.14
N GLU A 25 26.04 -30.32 -2.47
CA GLU A 25 26.83 -31.51 -2.75
C GLU A 25 27.95 -31.75 -1.71
N GLY A 26 27.91 -31.07 -0.55
CA GLY A 26 28.90 -31.04 0.50
C GLY A 26 29.85 -29.84 0.42
N GLU A 27 30.64 -29.68 1.51
CA GLU A 27 31.59 -28.58 1.65
C GLU A 27 32.75 -28.70 0.66
N LYS A 28 32.96 -27.67 -0.16
CA LYS A 28 34.10 -27.58 -1.09
C LYS A 28 34.91 -26.31 -0.80
N ASN A 29 36.24 -26.43 -0.92
CA ASN A 29 37.18 -25.32 -0.77
C ASN A 29 37.29 -24.56 -2.08
N TYR A 30 36.99 -23.25 -2.05
CA TYR A 30 37.17 -22.34 -3.19
C TYR A 30 38.25 -21.32 -2.87
N GLU A 31 39.14 -21.06 -3.82
CA GLU A 31 40.10 -19.98 -3.77
C GLU A 31 39.70 -18.90 -4.79
N PHE A 32 39.40 -17.71 -4.29
CA PHE A 32 39.01 -16.56 -5.10
C PHE A 32 40.16 -15.57 -5.16
N THR A 33 40.53 -15.11 -6.35
CA THR A 33 41.46 -14.00 -6.52
C THR A 33 40.63 -12.74 -6.77
N ILE A 34 40.89 -11.68 -6.00
CA ILE A 34 40.20 -10.39 -6.17
C ILE A 34 40.84 -9.67 -7.35
N GLU A 35 40.15 -9.59 -8.47
CA GLU A 35 40.66 -8.91 -9.67
C GLU A 35 40.53 -7.40 -9.57
N THR A 36 39.35 -6.92 -9.17
CA THR A 36 39.05 -5.49 -9.09
C THR A 36 38.22 -5.17 -7.87
N ILE A 37 38.47 -4.01 -7.27
CA ILE A 37 37.68 -3.46 -6.18
C ILE A 37 37.06 -2.13 -6.68
N GLN A 38 35.73 -2.09 -6.74
CA GLN A 38 35.00 -0.88 -7.10
C GLN A 38 34.33 -0.31 -5.86
N ARG A 39 34.60 0.94 -5.57
CA ARG A 39 33.92 1.67 -4.50
C ARG A 39 32.86 2.59 -5.10
N ARG A 40 31.60 2.39 -4.69
CA ARG A 40 30.55 3.35 -5.01
C ARG A 40 30.77 4.62 -4.19
N VAL A 41 31.09 5.71 -4.85
CA VAL A 41 31.16 7.04 -4.24
C VAL A 41 29.84 7.72 -4.55
N PRO A 42 28.98 7.97 -3.54
CA PRO A 42 27.75 8.71 -3.79
C PRO A 42 28.11 10.13 -4.24
N PRO A 43 27.35 10.73 -5.18
CA PRO A 43 27.54 12.12 -5.56
C PRO A 43 27.32 13.04 -4.36
N LYS A 44 27.96 14.21 -4.38
CA LYS A 44 27.69 15.23 -3.37
C LYS A 44 26.27 15.75 -3.58
N LEU A 45 25.56 15.94 -2.46
CA LEU A 45 24.25 16.57 -2.48
C LEU A 45 24.43 18.09 -2.59
N ASP A 46 24.46 18.59 -3.81
CA ASP A 46 24.55 20.01 -4.16
C ASP A 46 23.43 20.42 -5.13
N ASP A 47 23.33 21.70 -5.42
CA ASP A 47 22.27 22.23 -6.28
C ASP A 47 22.35 21.70 -7.72
N GLU A 48 23.53 21.30 -8.19
CA GLU A 48 23.70 20.72 -9.52
C GLU A 48 23.12 19.30 -9.55
N PHE A 49 23.41 18.51 -8.52
CA PHE A 49 22.85 17.18 -8.38
C PHE A 49 21.30 17.23 -8.27
N VAL A 50 20.78 18.17 -7.47
CA VAL A 50 19.31 18.33 -7.31
C VAL A 50 18.65 18.67 -8.64
N LYS A 51 19.22 19.58 -9.44
CA LYS A 51 18.68 19.92 -10.77
C LYS A 51 18.69 18.76 -11.76
N GLN A 52 19.66 17.83 -11.62
CA GLN A 52 19.68 16.61 -12.44
C GLN A 52 18.59 15.61 -12.04
N MET A 53 18.29 15.53 -10.74
CA MET A 53 17.29 14.60 -10.20
C MET A 53 15.85 15.13 -10.34
N ASP A 54 15.66 16.42 -10.09
CA ASP A 54 14.37 17.11 -10.22
C ASP A 54 14.58 18.50 -10.86
N PRO A 55 14.32 18.62 -12.17
CA PRO A 55 14.47 19.88 -12.90
C PRO A 55 13.61 21.02 -12.37
N ASN A 56 12.56 20.73 -11.59
CA ASN A 56 11.69 21.75 -11.01
C ASN A 56 12.24 22.34 -9.71
N CYS A 57 13.20 21.66 -9.06
CA CYS A 57 13.85 22.13 -7.84
C CYS A 57 15.10 22.96 -8.17
N LYS A 58 15.25 24.11 -7.50
CA LYS A 58 16.35 25.05 -7.75
C LYS A 58 17.52 24.91 -6.78
N SER A 59 17.27 24.34 -5.59
CA SER A 59 18.26 24.21 -4.52
C SER A 59 18.06 22.95 -3.69
N VAL A 60 19.12 22.55 -2.97
CA VAL A 60 19.08 21.44 -2.01
C VAL A 60 18.03 21.67 -0.92
N ASP A 61 17.87 22.91 -0.44
CA ASP A 61 16.92 23.21 0.63
C ASP A 61 15.47 23.09 0.16
N GLU A 62 15.17 23.56 -1.07
CA GLU A 62 13.87 23.37 -1.69
C GLU A 62 13.55 21.90 -1.89
N TRP A 63 14.52 21.13 -2.40
CA TRP A 63 14.37 19.69 -2.59
C TRP A 63 14.13 18.95 -1.27
N LYS A 64 14.90 19.26 -0.22
CA LYS A 64 14.68 18.69 1.12
C LYS A 64 13.26 18.99 1.66
N LYS A 65 12.80 20.24 1.46
CA LYS A 65 11.46 20.64 1.86
C LYS A 65 10.40 19.82 1.12
N ASN A 66 10.52 19.68 -0.19
CA ASN A 66 9.58 18.91 -1.02
C ASN A 66 9.58 17.42 -0.62
N VAL A 67 10.76 16.84 -0.38
CA VAL A 67 10.88 15.46 0.11
C VAL A 67 10.23 15.30 1.48
N HIS A 68 10.46 16.25 2.40
CA HIS A 68 9.84 16.22 3.73
C HIS A 68 8.31 16.32 3.65
N GLU A 69 7.79 17.23 2.81
CA GLU A 69 6.35 17.36 2.56
C GLU A 69 5.76 16.08 1.94
N SER A 70 6.47 15.47 0.99
CA SER A 70 6.05 14.21 0.38
C SER A 70 5.98 13.07 1.39
N ILE A 71 7.01 12.94 2.25
CA ILE A 71 7.03 11.95 3.33
C ILE A 71 5.88 12.19 4.32
N ASN A 72 5.66 13.43 4.75
CA ASN A 72 4.57 13.77 5.65
C ASN A 72 3.20 13.43 5.05
N ASN A 73 3.00 13.76 3.78
CA ASN A 73 1.75 13.46 3.08
C ASN A 73 1.52 11.95 2.97
N GLU A 74 2.58 11.18 2.70
CA GLU A 74 2.50 9.71 2.63
C GLU A 74 2.16 9.09 3.99
N TYR A 75 2.81 9.54 5.07
CA TYR A 75 2.47 9.06 6.42
C TYR A 75 1.08 9.47 6.86
N LYS A 76 0.65 10.69 6.51
CA LYS A 76 -0.72 11.14 6.77
C LYS A 76 -1.74 10.25 6.05
N ARG A 77 -1.51 9.98 4.74
CA ARG A 77 -2.38 9.09 3.96
C ARG A 77 -2.46 7.69 4.59
N LYS A 78 -1.30 7.10 4.97
CA LYS A 78 -1.28 5.81 5.66
C LYS A 78 -2.03 5.83 7.00
N SER A 79 -1.85 6.89 7.78
CA SER A 79 -2.56 7.09 9.04
C SER A 79 -4.07 7.16 8.83
N ASP A 80 -4.52 7.91 7.83
CA ASP A 80 -5.94 8.04 7.49
C ASP A 80 -6.51 6.69 7.02
N GLU A 81 -5.79 5.93 6.18
CA GLU A 81 -6.19 4.58 5.74
C GLU A 81 -6.31 3.61 6.91
N MET A 82 -5.32 3.57 7.81
CA MET A 82 -5.34 2.74 9.01
C MET A 82 -6.50 3.13 9.94
N PHE A 83 -6.74 4.43 10.11
CA PHE A 83 -7.85 4.92 10.90
C PHE A 83 -9.20 4.50 10.31
N HIS A 84 -9.40 4.67 8.98
CA HIS A 84 -10.62 4.27 8.30
C HIS A 84 -10.87 2.75 8.46
N SER A 85 -9.84 1.94 8.22
CA SER A 85 -9.93 0.49 8.40
C SER A 85 -10.30 0.13 9.85
N SER A 86 -9.62 0.72 10.83
CA SER A 86 -9.89 0.48 12.24
C SER A 86 -11.32 0.90 12.66
N LEU A 87 -11.79 2.03 12.14
CA LEU A 87 -13.15 2.52 12.41
C LEU A 87 -14.20 1.55 11.86
N ILE A 88 -14.02 1.10 10.63
CA ILE A 88 -14.90 0.12 9.99
C ILE A 88 -14.88 -1.19 10.78
N ASP A 89 -13.70 -1.70 11.13
CA ASP A 89 -13.56 -2.95 11.89
C ASP A 89 -14.25 -2.89 13.26
N GLN A 90 -14.10 -1.78 13.97
CA GLN A 90 -14.75 -1.57 15.26
C GLN A 90 -16.26 -1.49 15.09
N PHE A 91 -16.74 -0.82 14.04
CA PHE A 91 -18.16 -0.73 13.77
C PHE A 91 -18.76 -2.08 13.37
N VAL A 92 -18.07 -2.84 12.51
CA VAL A 92 -18.47 -4.23 12.16
C VAL A 92 -18.54 -5.11 13.38
N LYS A 93 -17.54 -5.06 14.28
CA LYS A 93 -17.54 -5.83 15.54
C LYS A 93 -18.67 -5.43 16.49
N LEU A 94 -18.96 -4.13 16.56
CA LEU A 94 -20.01 -3.60 17.45
C LEU A 94 -21.40 -4.06 17.01
N VAL A 95 -21.70 -3.98 15.71
CA VAL A 95 -23.02 -4.30 15.18
C VAL A 95 -23.16 -5.81 14.89
N ASN A 96 -22.09 -6.44 14.43
CA ASN A 96 -21.95 -7.86 14.11
C ASN A 96 -23.16 -8.46 13.38
N PRO A 97 -23.53 -7.97 12.20
CA PRO A 97 -24.72 -8.45 11.49
C PRO A 97 -24.57 -9.93 11.13
N VAL A 98 -25.69 -10.66 11.19
CA VAL A 98 -25.74 -12.07 10.80
C VAL A 98 -25.53 -12.19 9.29
N LEU A 99 -24.59 -13.05 8.90
CA LEU A 99 -24.31 -13.34 7.49
C LEU A 99 -25.11 -14.57 7.03
N PRO A 100 -25.80 -14.50 5.87
CA PRO A 100 -26.32 -15.70 5.22
C PRO A 100 -25.17 -16.59 4.75
N ASN A 101 -25.21 -17.89 5.10
CA ASN A 101 -24.16 -18.84 4.71
C ASN A 101 -23.93 -18.88 3.19
N SER A 102 -25.04 -18.82 2.40
CA SER A 102 -24.93 -18.81 0.94
C SER A 102 -24.15 -17.62 0.40
N MET A 103 -24.21 -16.46 1.07
CA MET A 103 -23.47 -15.26 0.67
C MET A 103 -21.98 -15.43 0.94
N LEU A 104 -21.63 -15.99 2.11
CA LEU A 104 -20.23 -16.26 2.47
C LEU A 104 -19.62 -17.32 1.54
N GLU A 105 -20.32 -18.41 1.28
CA GLU A 105 -19.87 -19.46 0.37
C GLU A 105 -19.62 -18.94 -1.04
N ASN A 106 -20.53 -18.14 -1.60
CA ASN A 106 -20.35 -17.54 -2.92
C ASN A 106 -19.14 -16.61 -2.97
N TYR A 107 -18.93 -15.81 -1.93
CA TYR A 107 -17.79 -14.90 -1.86
C TYR A 107 -16.46 -15.66 -1.76
N LEU A 108 -16.39 -16.70 -0.93
CA LEU A 108 -15.21 -17.57 -0.82
C LEU A 108 -14.93 -18.32 -2.12
N ASN A 109 -15.96 -18.79 -2.83
CA ASN A 109 -15.80 -19.42 -4.15
C ASN A 109 -15.15 -18.44 -5.15
N ASN A 110 -15.54 -17.17 -5.14
CA ASN A 110 -14.93 -16.17 -6.01
C ASN A 110 -13.46 -15.95 -5.66
N ILE A 111 -13.12 -15.84 -4.36
CA ILE A 111 -11.73 -15.72 -3.90
C ILE A 111 -10.89 -16.93 -4.34
N VAL A 112 -11.40 -18.14 -4.14
CA VAL A 112 -10.69 -19.37 -4.56
C VAL A 112 -10.39 -19.37 -6.05
N ASN A 113 -11.39 -18.99 -6.87
CA ASN A 113 -11.23 -18.90 -8.31
C ASN A 113 -10.19 -17.85 -8.72
N GLU A 114 -10.21 -16.68 -8.09
CA GLU A 114 -9.27 -15.60 -8.35
C GLU A 114 -7.83 -15.98 -7.95
N VAL A 115 -7.64 -16.57 -6.78
CA VAL A 115 -6.32 -17.04 -6.32
C VAL A 115 -5.75 -18.11 -7.26
N LYS A 116 -6.59 -19.07 -7.69
CA LYS A 116 -6.17 -20.11 -8.64
C LYS A 116 -5.77 -19.53 -10.01
N GLN A 117 -6.47 -18.50 -10.47
CA GLN A 117 -6.18 -17.85 -11.76
C GLN A 117 -4.91 -16.98 -11.69
N ASN A 118 -4.77 -16.15 -10.66
CA ASN A 118 -3.66 -15.20 -10.53
C ASN A 118 -2.30 -15.86 -10.27
N GLN A 119 -2.29 -16.98 -9.55
CA GLN A 119 -1.03 -17.67 -9.22
C GLN A 119 -0.62 -18.71 -10.27
N ASN A 120 -1.34 -18.87 -11.38
CA ASN A 120 -1.18 -19.98 -12.32
C ASN A 120 -1.10 -21.35 -11.63
N ASN A 121 -1.64 -21.44 -10.41
CA ASN A 121 -1.55 -22.60 -9.55
C ASN A 121 -2.93 -23.27 -9.42
N GLN A 122 -3.32 -23.97 -10.47
CA GLN A 122 -4.58 -24.71 -10.49
C GLN A 122 -4.67 -25.81 -9.41
N ASN A 123 -3.52 -26.19 -8.84
CA ASN A 123 -3.41 -27.21 -7.79
C ASN A 123 -3.38 -26.62 -6.36
N ALA A 124 -3.62 -25.31 -6.20
CA ALA A 124 -3.67 -24.72 -4.87
C ALA A 124 -4.81 -25.36 -4.04
N ASP A 125 -4.48 -25.68 -2.79
CA ASP A 125 -5.43 -26.32 -1.88
C ASP A 125 -6.57 -25.35 -1.54
N GLU A 126 -7.76 -25.70 -2.02
CA GLU A 126 -8.96 -24.90 -1.82
C GLU A 126 -9.34 -24.76 -0.35
N VAL A 127 -9.10 -25.80 0.46
CA VAL A 127 -9.42 -25.76 1.91
C VAL A 127 -8.53 -24.72 2.59
N GLN A 128 -7.22 -24.73 2.30
CA GLN A 128 -6.30 -23.75 2.85
C GLN A 128 -6.64 -22.32 2.43
N ILE A 129 -7.00 -22.10 1.16
CA ILE A 129 -7.43 -20.78 0.69
C ILE A 129 -8.67 -20.30 1.45
N ARG A 130 -9.68 -21.17 1.61
CA ARG A 130 -10.91 -20.83 2.34
C ARG A 130 -10.62 -20.49 3.80
N GLU A 131 -9.84 -21.29 4.50
CA GLU A 131 -9.44 -21.03 5.89
C GLU A 131 -8.69 -19.71 6.02
N GLN A 132 -7.74 -19.45 5.13
CA GLN A 132 -6.95 -18.21 5.13
C GLN A 132 -7.81 -16.96 4.91
N TYR A 133 -8.79 -17.03 4.01
CA TYR A 133 -9.61 -15.89 3.63
C TYR A 133 -10.95 -15.79 4.34
N GLN A 134 -11.31 -16.77 5.19
CA GLN A 134 -12.62 -16.80 5.85
C GLN A 134 -12.91 -15.52 6.65
N GLN A 135 -12.01 -15.15 7.56
CA GLN A 135 -12.19 -13.96 8.42
C GLN A 135 -12.28 -12.67 7.60
N PHE A 136 -11.46 -12.56 6.55
CA PHE A 136 -11.50 -11.45 5.61
C PHE A 136 -12.84 -11.38 4.88
N ALA A 137 -13.30 -12.51 4.34
CA ALA A 137 -14.59 -12.62 3.66
C ALA A 137 -15.76 -12.23 4.57
N GLU A 138 -15.77 -12.74 5.80
CA GLU A 138 -16.81 -12.40 6.78
C GLU A 138 -16.83 -10.90 7.11
N ASN A 139 -15.68 -10.29 7.38
CA ASN A 139 -15.59 -8.86 7.69
C ASN A 139 -16.04 -7.99 6.51
N ASN A 140 -15.62 -8.32 5.30
CA ASN A 140 -16.02 -7.60 4.10
C ASN A 140 -17.52 -7.69 3.82
N LEU A 141 -18.09 -8.87 3.99
CA LEU A 141 -19.54 -9.07 3.80
C LEU A 141 -20.35 -8.35 4.87
N ARG A 142 -19.91 -8.40 6.15
CA ARG A 142 -20.57 -7.64 7.23
C ARG A 142 -20.53 -6.15 6.94
N TRP A 143 -19.37 -5.64 6.52
CA TRP A 143 -19.25 -4.24 6.12
C TRP A 143 -20.14 -3.89 4.93
N PHE A 144 -20.18 -4.73 3.90
CA PHE A 144 -21.07 -4.54 2.75
C PHE A 144 -22.55 -4.40 3.18
N LEU A 145 -23.04 -5.28 4.07
CA LEU A 145 -24.40 -5.23 4.59
C LEU A 145 -24.66 -3.95 5.39
N LEU A 146 -23.70 -3.57 6.26
CA LEU A 146 -23.80 -2.36 7.07
C LEU A 146 -23.78 -1.10 6.20
N ARG A 147 -22.86 -1.03 5.26
CA ARG A 147 -22.76 0.06 4.27
C ARG A 147 -24.08 0.25 3.54
N LYS A 148 -24.64 -0.82 3.00
CA LYS A 148 -25.93 -0.77 2.30
C LYS A 148 -27.07 -0.31 3.21
N SER A 149 -27.10 -0.78 4.45
CA SER A 149 -28.09 -0.37 5.43
C SER A 149 -27.98 1.12 5.80
N ILE A 150 -26.74 1.61 6.02
CA ILE A 150 -26.49 3.02 6.33
C ILE A 150 -26.97 3.91 5.18
N ILE A 151 -26.55 3.58 3.94
CA ILE A 151 -26.94 4.34 2.73
C ILE A 151 -28.46 4.42 2.63
N SER A 152 -29.15 3.32 2.77
CA SER A 152 -30.62 3.26 2.67
C SER A 152 -31.31 4.01 3.82
N HIS A 153 -30.84 3.83 5.06
CA HIS A 153 -31.49 4.42 6.24
C HIS A 153 -31.23 5.93 6.37
N LYS A 154 -30.06 6.38 5.95
CA LYS A 154 -29.67 7.80 5.99
C LYS A 154 -29.91 8.52 4.66
N GLU A 155 -30.46 7.84 3.66
CA GLU A 155 -30.69 8.38 2.31
C GLU A 155 -29.46 9.03 1.71
N LEU A 156 -28.26 8.45 1.99
CA LEU A 156 -27.00 8.99 1.51
C LEU A 156 -26.88 8.81 0.00
N SER A 157 -26.52 9.88 -0.67
CA SER A 157 -26.25 9.88 -2.10
C SER A 157 -25.13 10.86 -2.44
N VAL A 158 -24.53 10.69 -3.59
CA VAL A 158 -23.56 11.62 -4.18
C VAL A 158 -24.19 12.21 -5.44
N SER A 159 -24.32 13.50 -5.48
CA SER A 159 -24.85 14.22 -6.64
C SER A 159 -23.83 14.34 -7.76
N PRO A 160 -24.25 14.45 -9.03
CA PRO A 160 -23.33 14.70 -10.14
C PRO A 160 -22.53 16.01 -9.99
N SER A 161 -23.03 17.00 -9.22
CA SER A 161 -22.28 18.22 -8.92
C SER A 161 -21.10 17.93 -8.00
N GLU A 162 -21.25 17.15 -6.95
CA GLU A 162 -20.14 16.79 -6.04
C GLU A 162 -19.00 16.07 -6.77
N VAL A 163 -19.33 15.18 -7.69
CA VAL A 163 -18.33 14.52 -8.55
C VAL A 163 -17.59 15.54 -9.42
N LYS A 164 -18.31 16.49 -10.02
CA LYS A 164 -17.70 17.55 -10.84
C LYS A 164 -16.82 18.49 -10.03
N ASP A 165 -17.28 18.89 -8.84
CA ASP A 165 -16.54 19.78 -7.95
C ASP A 165 -15.24 19.12 -7.48
N PHE A 166 -15.28 17.83 -7.11
CA PHE A 166 -14.07 17.07 -6.78
C PHE A 166 -13.07 17.02 -7.94
N ILE A 167 -13.55 16.74 -9.15
CA ILE A 167 -12.70 16.68 -10.35
C ILE A 167 -12.08 18.06 -10.61
N LYS A 168 -12.86 19.12 -10.48
CA LYS A 168 -12.38 20.50 -10.65
C LYS A 168 -11.27 20.84 -9.64
N ASP A 169 -11.48 20.54 -8.37
CA ASP A 169 -10.49 20.73 -7.31
C ASP A 169 -9.20 19.92 -7.58
N ALA A 170 -9.34 18.68 -8.06
CA ALA A 170 -8.20 17.86 -8.43
C ALA A 170 -7.39 18.47 -9.59
N LEU A 171 -8.06 19.06 -10.58
CA LEU A 171 -7.43 19.73 -11.71
C LEU A 171 -6.72 21.03 -11.29
N GLU A 172 -7.29 21.79 -10.36
CA GLU A 172 -6.71 23.03 -9.83
C GLU A 172 -5.45 22.76 -8.98
N LYS A 173 -5.47 21.66 -8.20
CA LYS A 173 -4.34 21.27 -7.35
C LYS A 173 -3.18 20.61 -8.11
N ASN A 174 -3.41 20.08 -9.31
CA ASN A 174 -2.44 19.30 -10.08
C ASN A 174 -2.30 19.82 -11.51
N GLU A 175 -1.87 21.05 -11.70
CA GLU A 175 -1.75 21.69 -13.02
C GLU A 175 -0.87 20.91 -14.00
N SER A 176 0.22 20.31 -13.51
CA SER A 176 1.15 19.51 -14.33
C SER A 176 0.54 18.21 -14.88
N GLN A 177 -0.48 17.65 -14.20
CA GLN A 177 -1.14 16.40 -14.56
C GLN A 177 -2.57 16.61 -15.10
N LYS A 178 -2.94 17.84 -15.39
CA LYS A 178 -4.31 18.21 -15.80
C LYS A 178 -4.84 17.37 -16.96
N SER A 179 -4.03 17.19 -18.00
CA SER A 179 -4.44 16.40 -19.19
C SER A 179 -4.69 14.92 -18.86
N GLU A 180 -3.93 14.34 -17.93
CA GLU A 180 -4.10 12.94 -17.50
C GLU A 180 -5.35 12.77 -16.65
N ILE A 181 -5.58 13.68 -15.71
CA ILE A 181 -6.78 13.71 -14.86
C ILE A 181 -8.04 13.86 -15.72
N GLU A 182 -8.04 14.77 -16.69
CA GLU A 182 -9.17 14.93 -17.62
C GLU A 182 -9.43 13.65 -18.43
N LYS A 183 -8.38 13.01 -18.97
CA LYS A 183 -8.52 11.76 -19.70
C LYS A 183 -9.04 10.62 -18.83
N PHE A 184 -8.58 10.56 -17.58
CA PHE A 184 -9.00 9.54 -16.62
C PHE A 184 -10.50 9.65 -16.32
N TYR A 185 -10.98 10.85 -15.99
CA TYR A 185 -12.40 11.07 -15.67
C TYR A 185 -13.31 11.27 -16.89
N LYS A 186 -12.80 11.18 -18.14
CA LYS A 186 -13.67 11.04 -19.33
C LYS A 186 -14.43 9.73 -19.32
N LYS A 187 -13.87 8.66 -18.72
CA LYS A 187 -14.52 7.35 -18.65
C LYS A 187 -15.59 7.38 -17.55
N GLU A 188 -16.81 7.00 -17.91
CA GLU A 188 -17.94 6.98 -16.98
C GLU A 188 -17.71 6.00 -15.82
N SER A 189 -17.02 4.86 -16.08
CA SER A 189 -16.62 3.92 -15.04
C SER A 189 -15.77 4.56 -13.93
N ASN A 190 -14.88 5.50 -14.29
CA ASN A 190 -14.03 6.19 -13.31
C ASN A 190 -14.81 7.23 -12.50
N LYS A 191 -15.80 7.88 -13.11
CA LYS A 191 -16.71 8.77 -12.36
C LYS A 191 -17.61 7.99 -11.41
N ASN A 192 -18.11 6.83 -11.84
CA ASN A 192 -18.92 5.98 -10.99
C ASN A 192 -18.11 5.49 -9.79
N LYS A 193 -16.84 5.07 -10.01
CA LYS A 193 -15.94 4.72 -8.93
C LYS A 193 -15.70 5.89 -7.98
N LEU A 194 -15.43 7.09 -8.51
CA LEU A 194 -15.29 8.29 -7.68
C LEU A 194 -16.56 8.60 -6.87
N SER A 195 -17.75 8.40 -7.47
CA SER A 195 -19.01 8.57 -6.76
C SER A 195 -19.16 7.59 -5.59
N ASP A 196 -18.74 6.33 -5.78
CA ASP A 196 -18.72 5.32 -4.72
C ASP A 196 -17.70 5.68 -3.62
N ASP A 197 -16.50 6.14 -4.00
CA ASP A 197 -15.46 6.59 -3.06
C ASP A 197 -15.94 7.79 -2.22
N LEU A 198 -16.61 8.77 -2.85
CA LEU A 198 -17.21 9.92 -2.16
C LEU A 198 -18.34 9.50 -1.22
N LEU A 199 -19.13 8.51 -1.61
CA LEU A 199 -20.18 7.96 -0.75
C LEU A 199 -19.59 7.28 0.48
N ASP A 200 -18.51 6.52 0.30
CA ASP A 200 -17.78 5.91 1.40
C ASP A 200 -17.17 6.94 2.34
N GLN A 201 -16.63 8.03 1.79
CA GLN A 201 -16.13 9.14 2.60
C GLN A 201 -17.25 9.76 3.46
N LYS A 202 -18.45 9.96 2.92
CA LYS A 202 -19.61 10.45 3.68
C LYS A 202 -19.99 9.52 4.84
N ILE A 203 -19.92 8.20 4.61
CA ILE A 203 -20.17 7.22 5.66
C ILE A 203 -19.11 7.30 6.75
N ILE A 204 -17.83 7.36 6.36
CA ILE A 204 -16.71 7.47 7.30
C ILE A 204 -16.82 8.74 8.13
N ASP A 205 -17.13 9.89 7.51
CA ASP A 205 -17.27 11.15 8.23
C ASP A 205 -18.43 11.12 9.24
N MET A 206 -19.55 10.52 8.85
CA MET A 206 -20.65 10.29 9.77
C MET A 206 -20.27 9.37 10.95
N LEU A 207 -19.53 8.29 10.69
CA LEU A 207 -19.06 7.40 11.76
C LEU A 207 -18.05 8.10 12.68
N LYS A 208 -17.18 8.97 12.13
CA LYS A 208 -16.25 9.82 12.90
C LYS A 208 -16.98 10.73 13.88
N GLU A 209 -18.02 11.42 13.44
CA GLU A 209 -18.82 12.33 14.29
C GLU A 209 -19.42 11.63 15.51
N HIS A 210 -19.74 10.35 15.38
CA HIS A 210 -20.36 9.55 16.45
C HIS A 210 -19.33 8.71 17.24
N SER A 211 -18.03 8.86 16.97
CA SER A 211 -16.96 8.06 17.57
C SER A 211 -16.09 8.87 18.53
N LYS A 212 -15.61 8.21 19.58
CA LYS A 212 -14.56 8.78 20.45
C LYS A 212 -13.19 8.41 19.90
N ILE A 213 -12.54 9.36 19.24
CA ILE A 213 -11.23 9.17 18.64
C ILE A 213 -10.15 9.47 19.66
N LYS A 214 -9.14 8.59 19.77
CA LYS A 214 -7.91 8.82 20.52
C LYS A 214 -6.74 8.73 19.56
N GLU A 215 -6.04 9.82 19.39
CA GLU A 215 -4.78 9.85 18.64
C GLU A 215 -3.64 9.31 19.48
N LYS A 216 -2.75 8.56 18.88
CA LYS A 216 -1.54 8.03 19.49
C LYS A 216 -0.38 8.19 18.51
N ASP A 217 0.67 8.88 18.97
CA ASP A 217 1.91 8.95 18.22
C ASP A 217 2.59 7.57 18.17
N GLN A 218 2.99 7.16 16.96
CA GLN A 218 3.78 5.96 16.73
C GLN A 218 5.07 6.31 16.00
N LYS A 219 6.16 5.64 16.36
CA LYS A 219 7.42 5.77 15.63
C LYS A 219 7.31 5.06 14.30
N THR A 220 7.87 5.65 13.26
CA THR A 220 7.88 5.07 11.90
C THR A 220 8.53 3.70 11.85
N SER A 221 9.55 3.44 12.68
CA SER A 221 10.19 2.13 12.82
C SER A 221 9.26 1.02 13.35
N GLU A 222 8.17 1.39 14.03
CA GLU A 222 7.15 0.44 14.52
C GLU A 222 6.11 0.12 13.44
N LEU A 223 5.98 1.01 12.43
CA LEU A 223 5.04 0.85 11.31
C LEU A 223 5.59 -0.03 10.18
N GLU A 224 6.92 -0.10 10.03
CA GLU A 224 7.57 -0.92 9.00
C GLU A 224 7.40 -2.43 9.22
N GLY A 225 7.07 -2.86 10.45
CA GLY A 225 6.77 -4.25 10.80
C GLY A 225 5.30 -4.65 10.66
N ALA A 226 4.41 -3.69 10.54
CA ALA A 226 2.97 -3.91 10.37
C ALA A 226 2.62 -3.82 8.87
N GLN A 227 2.97 -4.86 8.11
CA GLN A 227 2.35 -5.01 6.79
C GLN A 227 0.86 -5.24 7.02
N PRO A 228 -0.03 -4.47 6.35
CA PRO A 228 -1.43 -4.84 6.35
C PRO A 228 -1.53 -6.23 5.73
N ASN A 229 -2.12 -7.16 6.46
CA ASN A 229 -2.50 -8.46 5.90
C ASN A 229 -3.50 -8.17 4.77
N LEU A 230 -2.99 -8.11 3.54
CA LEU A 230 -3.76 -8.16 2.30
C LEU A 230 -4.07 -9.61 1.98
#